data_ac574b436e9348ed7ab42543009dfe4a
#
_entry.id   ac574b436e9348ed7ab42543009dfe4a
#
_cell.length_a   1.000
_cell.length_b   1.000
_cell.length_c   1.000
_cell.angle_alpha   90.00
_cell.angle_beta   90.00
_cell.angle_gamma   90.00
#
_symmetry.space_group_name_H-M   'P 1'
#
loop_
_entity.id
_entity.type
_entity.pdbx_description
1 polymer ?
#
loop_
_entity_poly.entity_id
_entity_poly.type
_entity_poly.pdbx_seq_one_letter_code
_entity_poly.pdbx_strand_id
1 'polypeptide(L)'
;MAANVKVRLASRAYDGTLPILRGQMTIPGFELDITETEDVPGMFAGMYKGQYDVSEMSLGELISYTSRGKADFVAIPVFPSRMFRHGFIFCRKDSGICRPSDLSGRKIGFLRWVQTAAIWMRGMLIDEYGVSATDSAWYVASMHHWDDHDPDATVVPRDGSVIRMIENGGKNTSERACLALFDGQVDALGVTESQLPTLLTNNNVRRLFENPREVEASYFRSCKILPIMHVLAVQKQLIDHHPDLPAQLFRLYVDAKRWAQRWRRAIPSLVEAWPNQYLSDEKRIFQTDPWAYGLEANRHVLTKFFAYCHAQGISGRSIAVEDIFHPSTLKLSE
;
A
#
# COMPACT_ATOMS: atom_id res chain seq x y z
N MET A 1 -32.79 -1.08 25.91
CA MET A 1 -31.91 -1.41 24.76
C MET A 1 -30.51 -1.52 25.31
N ALA A 2 -29.77 -2.55 24.98
CA ALA A 2 -28.34 -2.63 25.34
C ALA A 2 -27.60 -1.44 24.70
N ALA A 3 -26.63 -0.85 25.41
CA ALA A 3 -25.81 0.21 24.88
C ALA A 3 -24.99 -0.34 23.69
N ASN A 4 -24.85 0.44 22.62
CA ASN A 4 -23.99 0.07 21.50
C ASN A 4 -22.53 -0.04 21.96
N VAL A 5 -21.82 -1.00 21.40
CA VAL A 5 -20.38 -1.15 21.64
C VAL A 5 -19.66 -0.10 20.83
N LYS A 6 -18.84 0.73 21.51
CA LYS A 6 -18.03 1.76 20.85
C LYS A 6 -16.82 1.12 20.18
N VAL A 7 -16.60 1.43 18.89
CA VAL A 7 -15.47 0.96 18.06
C VAL A 7 -14.75 2.15 17.49
N ARG A 8 -13.49 2.33 17.87
CA ARG A 8 -12.60 3.38 17.36
C ARG A 8 -12.06 2.96 16.00
N LEU A 9 -12.53 3.64 14.94
CA LEU A 9 -12.16 3.32 13.55
C LEU A 9 -11.36 4.46 12.94
N ALA A 10 -10.18 4.15 12.37
CA ALA A 10 -9.37 5.11 11.62
C ALA A 10 -9.29 4.74 10.14
N SER A 11 -9.49 5.70 9.26
CA SER A 11 -9.39 5.52 7.81
C SER A 11 -9.10 6.85 7.11
N ARG A 12 -8.55 6.76 5.89
CA ARG A 12 -8.54 7.88 4.95
C ARG A 12 -9.89 8.02 4.26
N ALA A 13 -10.15 9.23 3.78
CA ALA A 13 -11.28 9.52 2.91
C ALA A 13 -11.01 9.03 1.48
N TYR A 14 -11.54 7.85 1.16
CA TYR A 14 -11.69 7.38 -0.21
C TYR A 14 -13.17 7.43 -0.58
N ASP A 15 -13.50 7.53 -1.87
CA ASP A 15 -14.90 7.47 -2.32
C ASP A 15 -15.62 6.21 -1.78
N GLY A 16 -14.93 5.07 -1.73
CA GLY A 16 -15.42 3.80 -1.19
C GLY A 16 -15.56 3.75 0.35
N THR A 17 -15.01 4.70 1.10
CA THR A 17 -15.13 4.76 2.57
C THR A 17 -16.00 5.91 3.06
N LEU A 18 -16.25 6.92 2.23
CA LEU A 18 -17.00 8.12 2.59
C LEU A 18 -18.35 7.85 3.29
N PRO A 19 -19.20 6.91 2.83
CA PRO A 19 -20.48 6.66 3.51
C PRO A 19 -20.33 6.21 4.96
N ILE A 20 -19.24 5.47 5.27
CA ILE A 20 -18.91 5.06 6.63
C ILE A 20 -18.44 6.28 7.43
N LEU A 21 -17.48 7.02 6.89
CA LEU A 21 -16.89 8.19 7.54
C LEU A 21 -17.90 9.31 7.82
N ARG A 22 -18.96 9.41 7.04
CA ARG A 22 -20.05 10.36 7.24
C ARG A 22 -21.21 9.80 8.10
N GLY A 23 -21.05 8.61 8.69
CA GLY A 23 -22.07 7.98 9.53
C GLY A 23 -23.34 7.57 8.78
N GLN A 24 -23.31 7.51 7.45
CA GLN A 24 -24.43 7.10 6.60
C GLN A 24 -24.65 5.60 6.59
N MET A 25 -23.59 4.85 6.93
CA MET A 25 -23.60 3.40 7.03
C MET A 25 -22.98 2.98 8.35
N THR A 26 -23.66 2.08 9.05
CA THR A 26 -23.32 1.64 10.41
C THR A 26 -23.44 0.13 10.53
N ILE A 27 -22.96 -0.42 11.62
CA ILE A 27 -23.12 -1.82 11.99
C ILE A 27 -24.12 -1.91 13.15
N PRO A 28 -25.19 -2.70 13.06
CA PRO A 28 -26.13 -2.86 14.16
C PRO A 28 -25.43 -3.33 15.44
N GLY A 29 -25.74 -2.65 16.57
CA GLY A 29 -25.14 -2.94 17.88
C GLY A 29 -23.78 -2.29 18.12
N PHE A 30 -23.24 -1.54 17.14
CA PHE A 30 -21.96 -0.84 17.26
C PHE A 30 -22.11 0.66 16.99
N GLU A 31 -21.35 1.45 17.73
CA GLU A 31 -21.17 2.88 17.51
C GLU A 31 -19.74 3.09 16.98
N LEU A 32 -19.63 3.55 15.74
CA LEU A 32 -18.33 3.82 15.14
C LEU A 32 -17.84 5.22 15.54
N ASP A 33 -16.78 5.26 16.36
CA ASP A 33 -16.05 6.48 16.69
C ASP A 33 -14.95 6.69 15.65
N ILE A 34 -15.22 7.58 14.70
CA ILE A 34 -14.46 7.65 13.45
C ILE A 34 -13.37 8.72 13.52
N THR A 35 -12.13 8.34 13.22
CA THR A 35 -11.01 9.23 12.95
C THR A 35 -10.71 9.23 11.46
N GLU A 36 -11.09 10.30 10.76
CA GLU A 36 -10.65 10.58 9.39
C GLU A 36 -9.29 11.27 9.43
N THR A 37 -8.29 10.74 8.72
CA THR A 37 -6.93 11.30 8.76
C THR A 37 -6.20 11.17 7.43
N GLU A 38 -5.39 12.19 7.10
CA GLU A 38 -4.41 12.14 6.00
C GLU A 38 -3.01 11.74 6.51
N ASP A 39 -2.79 11.71 7.82
CA ASP A 39 -1.55 11.19 8.42
C ASP A 39 -1.53 9.67 8.44
N VAL A 40 -1.21 9.09 7.29
CA VAL A 40 -1.14 7.62 7.11
C VAL A 40 -0.14 6.96 8.06
N PRO A 41 1.07 7.50 8.27
CA PRO A 41 2.01 6.97 9.26
C PRO A 41 1.47 6.98 10.69
N GLY A 42 0.86 8.10 11.10
CA GLY A 42 0.26 8.25 12.42
C GLY A 42 -0.92 7.29 12.63
N MET A 43 -1.71 7.04 11.58
CA MET A 43 -2.80 6.07 11.62
C MET A 43 -2.28 4.64 11.88
N PHE A 44 -1.23 4.21 11.18
CA PHE A 44 -0.63 2.89 11.40
C PHE A 44 -0.03 2.78 12.81
N ALA A 45 0.72 3.81 13.24
CA ALA A 45 1.27 3.86 14.59
C ALA A 45 0.18 3.80 15.66
N GLY A 46 -0.95 4.48 15.45
CA GLY A 46 -2.11 4.43 16.34
C GLY A 46 -2.71 3.02 16.47
N MET A 47 -2.75 2.26 15.38
CA MET A 47 -3.21 0.86 15.42
C MET A 47 -2.27 -0.02 16.24
N TYR A 48 -0.95 0.10 16.07
CA TYR A 48 0.05 -0.62 16.88
C TYR A 48 -0.05 -0.30 18.37
N LYS A 49 -0.36 0.96 18.71
CA LYS A 49 -0.49 1.43 20.09
C LYS A 49 -1.85 1.12 20.71
N GLY A 50 -2.75 0.45 19.99
CA GLY A 50 -4.11 0.16 20.45
C GLY A 50 -4.99 1.42 20.60
N GLN A 51 -4.65 2.51 19.91
CA GLN A 51 -5.47 3.73 19.87
C GLN A 51 -6.73 3.50 19.04
N TYR A 52 -6.68 2.62 18.06
CA TYR A 52 -7.78 2.23 17.19
C TYR A 52 -8.10 0.75 17.35
N ASP A 53 -9.37 0.41 17.27
CA ASP A 53 -9.87 -0.95 17.30
C ASP A 53 -9.93 -1.54 15.88
N VAL A 54 -10.17 -0.67 14.90
CA VAL A 54 -10.21 -0.97 13.46
C VAL A 54 -9.45 0.11 12.72
N SER A 55 -8.55 -0.25 11.82
CA SER A 55 -7.80 0.72 11.03
C SER A 55 -7.32 0.14 9.72
N GLU A 56 -7.10 1.02 8.73
CA GLU A 56 -6.24 0.67 7.61
C GLU A 56 -4.81 0.41 8.10
N MET A 57 -4.15 -0.56 7.47
CA MET A 57 -2.76 -0.91 7.74
C MET A 57 -1.98 -1.08 6.45
N SER A 58 -0.69 -0.74 6.49
CA SER A 58 0.27 -1.10 5.46
C SER A 58 0.32 -2.62 5.28
N LEU A 59 0.07 -3.14 4.09
CA LEU A 59 0.07 -4.58 3.85
C LEU A 59 1.45 -5.20 4.12
N GLY A 60 2.54 -4.53 3.75
CA GLY A 60 3.90 -5.02 4.00
C GLY A 60 4.24 -5.09 5.48
N GLU A 61 3.84 -4.08 6.26
CA GLU A 61 4.06 -4.08 7.70
C GLU A 61 3.23 -5.15 8.40
N LEU A 62 1.95 -5.29 8.04
CA LEU A 62 1.10 -6.35 8.59
C LEU A 62 1.72 -7.74 8.37
N ILE A 63 2.22 -8.04 7.17
CA ILE A 63 2.93 -9.29 6.86
C ILE A 63 4.17 -9.44 7.73
N SER A 64 4.94 -8.36 7.88
CA SER A 64 6.14 -8.33 8.72
C SER A 64 5.81 -8.73 10.16
N TYR A 65 4.83 -8.07 10.79
CA TYR A 65 4.41 -8.33 12.17
C TYR A 65 3.80 -9.73 12.34
N THR A 66 2.89 -10.12 11.45
CA THR A 66 2.25 -11.45 11.51
C THR A 66 3.27 -12.56 11.38
N SER A 67 4.23 -12.45 10.44
CA SER A 67 5.25 -13.48 10.23
C SER A 67 6.21 -13.67 11.43
N ARG A 68 6.33 -12.65 12.27
CA ARG A 68 7.12 -12.65 13.51
C ARG A 68 6.31 -12.99 14.77
N GLY A 69 4.99 -13.19 14.63
CA GLY A 69 4.10 -13.47 15.76
C GLY A 69 3.85 -12.28 16.68
N LYS A 70 4.05 -11.04 16.17
CA LYS A 70 3.96 -9.79 16.96
C LYS A 70 2.67 -8.99 16.70
N ALA A 71 1.78 -9.47 15.81
CA ALA A 71 0.54 -8.76 15.50
C ALA A 71 -0.53 -9.06 16.55
N ASP A 72 -1.00 -8.02 17.27
CA ASP A 72 -2.16 -8.07 18.17
C ASP A 72 -3.47 -7.83 17.42
N PHE A 73 -3.41 -7.64 16.12
CA PHE A 73 -4.53 -7.44 15.19
C PHE A 73 -4.47 -8.46 14.06
N VAL A 74 -5.57 -8.60 13.36
CA VAL A 74 -5.72 -9.50 12.20
C VAL A 74 -6.44 -8.75 11.09
N ALA A 75 -6.08 -9.03 9.83
CA ALA A 75 -6.74 -8.41 8.69
C ALA A 75 -8.09 -9.04 8.36
N ILE A 76 -8.91 -8.28 7.66
CA ILE A 76 -10.02 -8.77 6.85
C ILE A 76 -9.77 -8.41 5.38
N PRO A 77 -10.24 -9.18 4.38
CA PRO A 77 -9.86 -9.01 2.98
C PRO A 77 -10.61 -7.83 2.32
N VAL A 78 -10.49 -6.66 2.94
CA VAL A 78 -10.92 -5.35 2.46
C VAL A 78 -9.67 -4.53 2.15
N PHE A 79 -9.58 -4.00 0.94
CA PHE A 79 -8.40 -3.33 0.42
C PHE A 79 -8.75 -1.90 -0.02
N PRO A 80 -8.78 -0.94 0.91
CA PRO A 80 -9.25 0.42 0.62
C PRO A 80 -8.31 1.20 -0.28
N SER A 81 -7.04 0.82 -0.33
CA SER A 81 -6.02 1.51 -1.15
C SER A 81 -5.31 0.56 -2.09
N ARG A 82 -5.35 0.89 -3.37
CA ARG A 82 -4.60 0.22 -4.46
C ARG A 82 -4.00 1.27 -5.38
N MET A 83 -2.81 1.03 -5.91
CA MET A 83 -2.18 1.98 -6.81
C MET A 83 -1.04 1.35 -7.61
N PHE A 84 -1.00 1.62 -8.91
CA PHE A 84 0.19 1.37 -9.70
C PHE A 84 1.35 2.21 -9.22
N ARG A 85 2.58 1.74 -9.44
CA ARG A 85 3.78 2.39 -8.90
C ARG A 85 4.81 2.79 -9.95
N HIS A 86 4.53 2.59 -11.23
CA HIS A 86 5.43 2.99 -12.31
C HIS A 86 5.62 4.51 -12.34
N GLY A 87 4.56 5.28 -12.18
CA GLY A 87 4.61 6.74 -12.15
C GLY A 87 5.32 7.36 -10.94
N PHE A 88 5.76 6.54 -9.98
CA PHE A 88 6.38 6.96 -8.73
C PHE A 88 7.90 6.69 -8.65
N ILE A 89 8.52 6.31 -9.76
CA ILE A 89 9.97 6.12 -9.85
C ILE A 89 10.56 7.27 -10.66
N PHE A 90 11.49 7.99 -10.07
CA PHE A 90 12.18 9.13 -10.66
C PHE A 90 13.67 8.86 -10.80
N CYS A 91 14.29 9.45 -11.81
CA CYS A 91 15.73 9.44 -11.99
C CYS A 91 16.24 10.83 -12.37
N ARG A 92 17.53 11.08 -12.15
CA ARG A 92 18.16 12.30 -12.62
C ARG A 92 18.26 12.28 -14.14
N LYS A 93 18.11 13.45 -14.77
CA LYS A 93 18.22 13.59 -16.22
C LYS A 93 19.62 13.31 -16.75
N ASP A 94 20.65 13.60 -15.94
CA ASP A 94 22.06 13.39 -16.27
C ASP A 94 22.60 11.99 -15.89
N SER A 95 21.76 11.11 -15.34
CA SER A 95 22.16 9.77 -14.90
C SER A 95 22.47 8.78 -16.03
N GLY A 96 22.10 9.12 -17.27
CA GLY A 96 22.20 8.20 -18.41
C GLY A 96 21.20 7.03 -18.39
N ILE A 97 20.28 6.99 -17.43
CA ILE A 97 19.22 5.97 -17.36
C ILE A 97 18.16 6.31 -18.40
N CYS A 98 17.92 5.48 -19.40
CA CYS A 98 16.93 5.70 -20.45
C CYS A 98 15.71 4.77 -20.32
N ARG A 99 15.92 3.59 -19.75
CA ARG A 99 14.89 2.54 -19.58
C ARG A 99 15.06 1.84 -18.22
N PRO A 100 14.04 1.13 -17.71
CA PRO A 100 14.10 0.51 -16.38
C PRO A 100 15.28 -0.49 -16.21
N SER A 101 15.65 -1.25 -17.24
CA SER A 101 16.78 -2.20 -17.18
C SER A 101 18.13 -1.52 -16.95
N ASP A 102 18.27 -0.22 -17.26
CA ASP A 102 19.51 0.54 -17.02
C ASP A 102 19.72 0.83 -15.51
N LEU A 103 18.76 0.48 -14.67
CA LEU A 103 18.90 0.53 -13.21
C LEU A 103 19.81 -0.58 -12.65
N SER A 104 20.08 -1.65 -13.41
CA SER A 104 21.03 -2.69 -12.98
C SER A 104 22.42 -2.06 -12.78
N GLY A 105 23.03 -2.34 -11.62
CA GLY A 105 24.30 -1.74 -11.23
C GLY A 105 24.22 -0.29 -10.71
N ARG A 106 23.01 0.30 -10.66
CA ARG A 106 22.80 1.68 -10.19
C ARG A 106 22.44 1.74 -8.72
N LYS A 107 22.48 2.95 -8.16
CA LYS A 107 22.07 3.28 -6.80
C LYS A 107 20.57 3.65 -6.82
N ILE A 108 19.73 2.81 -6.21
CA ILE A 108 18.27 2.98 -6.22
C ILE A 108 17.79 3.25 -4.80
N GLY A 109 17.17 4.42 -4.60
CA GLY A 109 16.69 4.87 -3.30
C GLY A 109 15.21 4.60 -3.08
N PHE A 110 14.83 4.43 -1.81
CA PHE A 110 13.44 4.38 -1.32
C PHE A 110 13.35 5.10 0.02
N LEU A 111 12.10 5.43 0.43
CA LEU A 111 11.91 6.05 1.74
C LEU A 111 12.21 5.06 2.87
N ARG A 112 11.60 3.88 2.80
CA ARG A 112 11.77 2.78 3.77
C ARG A 112 11.77 1.43 3.07
N TRP A 113 12.49 0.47 3.65
CA TRP A 113 12.56 -0.88 3.07
C TRP A 113 11.25 -1.64 3.15
N VAL A 114 10.56 -1.58 4.29
CA VAL A 114 9.32 -2.34 4.56
C VAL A 114 8.04 -1.67 4.04
N GLN A 115 8.15 -0.49 3.45
CA GLN A 115 7.01 0.23 2.90
C GLN A 115 6.38 -0.54 1.74
N THR A 116 5.07 -0.81 1.79
CA THR A 116 4.34 -1.58 0.76
C THR A 116 4.63 -1.10 -0.66
N ALA A 117 4.62 0.21 -0.88
CA ALA A 117 4.93 0.80 -2.19
C ALA A 117 6.35 0.45 -2.67
N ALA A 118 7.34 0.51 -1.76
CA ALA A 118 8.73 0.20 -2.07
C ALA A 118 8.92 -1.30 -2.37
N ILE A 119 8.23 -2.18 -1.64
CA ILE A 119 8.25 -3.63 -1.88
C ILE A 119 7.72 -3.94 -3.30
N TRP A 120 6.57 -3.35 -3.67
CA TRP A 120 6.02 -3.49 -5.01
C TRP A 120 6.95 -2.95 -6.09
N MET A 121 7.54 -1.75 -5.90
CA MET A 121 8.44 -1.16 -6.89
C MET A 121 9.69 -2.02 -7.10
N ARG A 122 10.35 -2.50 -6.03
CA ARG A 122 11.51 -3.39 -6.15
C ARG A 122 11.15 -4.70 -6.84
N GLY A 123 10.08 -5.37 -6.39
CA GLY A 123 9.64 -6.62 -6.98
C GLY A 123 9.30 -6.49 -8.47
N MET A 124 8.58 -5.43 -8.83
CA MET A 124 8.24 -5.13 -10.23
C MET A 124 9.49 -4.84 -11.07
N LEU A 125 10.44 -4.02 -10.57
CA LEU A 125 11.67 -3.71 -11.29
C LEU A 125 12.49 -4.97 -11.56
N ILE A 126 12.57 -5.89 -10.62
CA ILE A 126 13.29 -7.16 -10.76
C ILE A 126 12.57 -8.08 -11.74
N ASP A 127 11.30 -8.36 -11.51
CA ASP A 127 10.56 -9.40 -12.23
C ASP A 127 10.16 -8.99 -13.65
N GLU A 128 9.73 -7.75 -13.85
CA GLU A 128 9.13 -7.31 -15.11
C GLU A 128 10.15 -6.54 -15.99
N TYR A 129 11.15 -5.93 -15.35
CA TYR A 129 12.11 -5.08 -16.07
C TYR A 129 13.56 -5.59 -16.02
N GLY A 130 13.79 -6.74 -15.38
CA GLY A 130 15.10 -7.40 -15.36
C GLY A 130 16.17 -6.63 -14.60
N VAL A 131 15.80 -5.79 -13.63
CA VAL A 131 16.77 -5.11 -12.76
C VAL A 131 17.43 -6.13 -11.84
N SER A 132 18.76 -6.21 -11.87
CA SER A 132 19.48 -7.14 -11.01
C SER A 132 19.39 -6.74 -9.54
N ALA A 133 18.89 -7.65 -8.71
CA ALA A 133 18.80 -7.46 -7.26
C ALA A 133 20.18 -7.35 -6.61
N THR A 134 21.15 -8.15 -7.08
CA THR A 134 22.49 -8.28 -6.52
C THR A 134 23.47 -7.23 -7.02
N ASP A 135 23.33 -6.82 -8.28
CA ASP A 135 24.26 -5.84 -8.89
C ASP A 135 23.86 -4.41 -8.52
N SER A 136 22.56 -4.17 -8.24
CA SER A 136 22.05 -2.85 -7.85
C SER A 136 22.36 -2.54 -6.39
N ALA A 137 22.64 -1.28 -6.09
CA ALA A 137 22.81 -0.80 -4.72
C ALA A 137 21.50 -0.17 -4.21
N TRP A 138 20.89 -0.80 -3.20
CA TRP A 138 19.61 -0.38 -2.66
C TRP A 138 19.78 0.53 -1.46
N TYR A 139 19.21 1.73 -1.52
CA TYR A 139 19.33 2.75 -0.49
C TYR A 139 17.96 3.05 0.15
N VAL A 140 17.96 3.33 1.44
CA VAL A 140 16.77 3.78 2.17
C VAL A 140 17.08 5.00 3.04
N ALA A 141 16.12 5.90 3.13
CA ALA A 141 16.23 7.07 4.00
C ALA A 141 15.92 6.75 5.47
N SER A 142 15.26 5.59 5.73
CA SER A 142 15.05 5.04 7.07
C SER A 142 14.93 3.52 6.99
N MET A 143 15.55 2.83 7.94
CA MET A 143 15.37 1.38 8.14
C MET A 143 14.13 1.06 8.96
N HIS A 144 13.73 2.01 9.83
CA HIS A 144 12.68 1.77 10.82
C HIS A 144 11.31 1.60 10.18
N HIS A 145 10.49 0.76 10.80
CA HIS A 145 9.05 0.76 10.64
C HIS A 145 8.47 2.14 11.02
N TRP A 146 7.23 2.42 10.66
CA TRP A 146 6.54 3.65 11.07
C TRP A 146 6.52 3.84 12.59
N ASP A 147 6.73 2.75 13.29
CA ASP A 147 6.73 2.62 14.71
C ASP A 147 7.99 1.86 15.15
N ASP A 148 8.73 2.39 16.12
CA ASP A 148 9.91 1.77 16.71
C ASP A 148 9.54 0.55 17.60
N HIS A 149 8.37 -0.05 17.43
CA HIS A 149 7.89 -1.17 18.25
C HIS A 149 8.64 -2.48 18.01
N ASP A 150 9.39 -2.59 16.94
CA ASP A 150 10.28 -3.73 16.72
C ASP A 150 11.69 -3.28 16.32
N PRO A 151 12.46 -2.65 17.23
CA PRO A 151 13.82 -2.22 16.96
C PRO A 151 14.76 -3.38 16.59
N ASP A 152 14.39 -4.60 16.98
CA ASP A 152 15.17 -5.84 16.71
C ASP A 152 14.80 -6.51 15.38
N ALA A 153 13.85 -5.97 14.62
CA ALA A 153 13.45 -6.51 13.34
C ALA A 153 14.56 -6.33 12.30
N THR A 154 15.55 -7.20 12.31
CA THR A 154 16.57 -7.26 11.29
C THR A 154 15.95 -7.73 9.98
N VAL A 155 15.96 -6.88 8.98
CA VAL A 155 15.56 -7.22 7.61
C VAL A 155 16.78 -7.73 6.86
N VAL A 156 16.74 -9.00 6.48
CA VAL A 156 17.79 -9.65 5.68
C VAL A 156 17.18 -10.12 4.37
N PRO A 157 17.45 -9.41 3.25
CA PRO A 157 16.96 -9.83 1.94
C PRO A 157 17.50 -11.22 1.56
N ARG A 158 16.63 -12.06 0.98
CA ARG A 158 16.97 -13.41 0.50
C ARG A 158 17.26 -13.44 -1.00
N ASP A 159 16.96 -12.35 -1.69
CA ASP A 159 17.25 -12.15 -3.12
C ASP A 159 18.68 -11.66 -3.38
N GLY A 160 19.50 -11.54 -2.34
CA GLY A 160 20.87 -11.04 -2.41
C GLY A 160 21.00 -9.51 -2.43
N SER A 161 19.89 -8.78 -2.29
CA SER A 161 19.92 -7.30 -2.18
C SER A 161 20.74 -6.86 -0.96
N VAL A 162 21.55 -5.81 -1.14
CA VAL A 162 22.29 -5.17 -0.04
C VAL A 162 21.69 -3.81 0.26
N ILE A 163 21.15 -3.65 1.47
CA ILE A 163 20.53 -2.41 1.92
C ILE A 163 21.58 -1.46 2.48
N ARG A 164 21.52 -0.19 2.08
CA ARG A 164 22.38 0.89 2.57
C ARG A 164 21.53 2.06 3.06
N MET A 165 22.05 2.81 4.03
CA MET A 165 21.40 4.02 4.51
C MET A 165 21.76 5.21 3.61
N ILE A 166 20.78 6.10 3.41
CA ILE A 166 21.02 7.44 2.87
C ILE A 166 21.52 8.31 4.02
N GLU A 167 22.72 8.85 3.86
CA GLU A 167 23.37 9.70 4.84
C GLU A 167 23.51 11.13 4.27
N ASN A 168 22.60 12.02 4.68
CA ASN A 168 22.62 13.43 4.33
C ASN A 168 21.92 14.28 5.41
N GLY A 169 21.94 15.61 5.24
CA GLY A 169 21.42 16.59 6.20
C GLY A 169 19.89 16.76 6.21
N GLY A 170 19.12 15.91 5.53
CA GLY A 170 17.65 16.03 5.49
C GLY A 170 17.00 15.84 6.87
N LYS A 171 16.04 16.71 7.21
CA LYS A 171 15.40 16.79 8.53
C LYS A 171 14.47 15.61 8.81
N ASN A 172 13.92 15.01 7.78
CA ASN A 172 13.01 13.87 7.88
C ASN A 172 13.25 12.88 6.72
N THR A 173 12.60 11.72 6.77
CA THR A 173 12.74 10.64 5.78
C THR A 173 12.47 11.10 4.35
N SER A 174 11.42 11.90 4.14
CA SER A 174 11.04 12.41 2.81
C SER A 174 12.09 13.35 2.24
N GLU A 175 12.56 14.30 3.05
CA GLU A 175 13.58 15.27 2.64
C GLU A 175 14.92 14.56 2.36
N ARG A 176 15.36 13.64 3.23
CA ARG A 176 16.57 12.84 2.99
C ARG A 176 16.52 12.08 1.68
N ALA A 177 15.39 11.43 1.38
CA ALA A 177 15.23 10.69 0.13
C ALA A 177 15.31 11.61 -1.10
N CYS A 178 14.61 12.75 -1.09
CA CYS A 178 14.63 13.71 -2.20
C CYS A 178 16.03 14.33 -2.40
N LEU A 179 16.69 14.76 -1.33
CA LEU A 179 18.06 15.30 -1.39
C LEU A 179 19.03 14.27 -1.95
N ALA A 180 18.93 13.00 -1.55
CA ALA A 180 19.79 11.93 -2.08
C ALA A 180 19.71 11.80 -3.61
N LEU A 181 18.52 12.00 -4.19
CA LEU A 181 18.35 12.03 -5.65
C LEU A 181 18.95 13.31 -6.25
N PHE A 182 18.70 14.47 -5.66
CA PHE A 182 19.15 15.76 -6.17
C PHE A 182 20.68 15.88 -6.15
N ASP A 183 21.32 15.40 -5.07
CA ASP A 183 22.76 15.47 -4.86
C ASP A 183 23.53 14.29 -5.50
N GLY A 184 22.83 13.37 -6.15
CA GLY A 184 23.44 12.22 -6.83
C GLY A 184 23.97 11.11 -5.91
N GLN A 185 23.51 11.06 -4.65
CA GLN A 185 23.77 9.90 -3.79
C GLN A 185 23.06 8.65 -4.30
N VAL A 186 21.89 8.84 -4.93
CA VAL A 186 21.18 7.80 -5.68
C VAL A 186 20.91 8.26 -7.11
N ASP A 187 20.86 7.30 -8.04
CA ASP A 187 20.60 7.56 -9.47
C ASP A 187 19.10 7.57 -9.78
N ALA A 188 18.33 6.80 -9.00
CA ALA A 188 16.87 6.74 -9.07
C ALA A 188 16.27 6.65 -7.68
N LEU A 189 14.99 7.10 -7.55
CA LEU A 189 14.25 7.14 -6.30
C LEU A 189 12.80 6.69 -6.51
N GLY A 190 12.39 5.66 -5.76
CA GLY A 190 10.99 5.27 -5.62
C GLY A 190 10.33 6.00 -4.45
N VAL A 191 9.18 6.63 -4.71
CA VAL A 191 8.49 7.53 -3.76
C VAL A 191 7.01 7.18 -3.59
N THR A 192 6.33 7.94 -2.75
CA THR A 192 4.87 7.95 -2.62
C THR A 192 4.31 9.32 -2.97
N GLU A 193 3.01 9.51 -2.77
CA GLU A 193 2.26 10.68 -3.22
C GLU A 193 2.80 11.98 -2.61
N SER A 194 3.24 11.95 -1.36
CA SER A 194 3.69 13.15 -0.63
C SER A 194 4.97 13.77 -1.19
N GLN A 195 5.81 13.03 -1.92
CA GLN A 195 7.03 13.55 -2.53
C GLN A 195 6.81 14.08 -3.96
N LEU A 196 5.68 13.74 -4.60
CA LEU A 196 5.41 14.13 -6.00
C LEU A 196 5.52 15.64 -6.25
N PRO A 197 4.93 16.54 -5.43
CA PRO A 197 5.05 17.98 -5.68
C PRO A 197 6.50 18.44 -5.78
N THR A 198 7.36 17.98 -4.86
CA THR A 198 8.79 18.33 -4.83
C THR A 198 9.55 17.81 -6.04
N LEU A 199 9.26 16.57 -6.48
CA LEU A 199 9.96 15.95 -7.60
C LEU A 199 9.49 16.50 -8.95
N LEU A 200 8.19 16.75 -9.10
CA LEU A 200 7.62 17.25 -10.36
C LEU A 200 8.01 18.71 -10.67
N THR A 201 8.37 19.48 -9.64
CA THR A 201 8.84 20.87 -9.82
C THR A 201 10.36 20.96 -10.00
N ASN A 202 11.11 19.88 -9.78
CA ASN A 202 12.55 19.88 -9.95
C ASN A 202 12.96 19.59 -11.40
N ASN A 203 13.61 20.57 -12.05
CA ASN A 203 13.98 20.48 -13.46
C ASN A 203 15.09 19.46 -13.76
N ASN A 204 15.82 18.97 -12.76
CA ASN A 204 16.95 18.04 -12.93
C ASN A 204 16.52 16.58 -12.84
N VAL A 205 15.26 16.30 -12.50
CA VAL A 205 14.72 14.95 -12.42
C VAL A 205 13.60 14.73 -13.44
N ARG A 206 13.33 13.47 -13.72
CA ARG A 206 12.22 13.02 -14.55
C ARG A 206 11.67 11.70 -14.04
N ARG A 207 10.47 11.34 -14.44
CA ARG A 207 9.97 9.99 -14.24
C ARG A 207 10.83 8.99 -15.04
N LEU A 208 11.06 7.81 -14.46
CA LEU A 208 11.67 6.68 -15.15
C LEU A 208 10.77 6.22 -16.32
N PHE A 209 9.48 6.14 -16.07
CA PHE A 209 8.46 5.81 -17.07
C PHE A 209 7.79 7.11 -17.54
N GLU A 210 8.05 7.52 -18.79
CA GLU A 210 7.53 8.79 -19.33
C GLU A 210 6.01 8.81 -19.42
N ASN A 211 5.40 7.71 -19.86
CA ASN A 211 3.95 7.54 -19.98
C ASN A 211 3.44 6.47 -18.99
N PRO A 212 3.38 6.77 -17.69
CA PRO A 212 3.04 5.78 -16.68
C PRO A 212 1.73 5.06 -16.95
N ARG A 213 0.69 5.78 -17.41
CA ARG A 213 -0.63 5.21 -17.68
C ARG A 213 -0.60 4.08 -18.72
N GLU A 214 0.16 4.25 -19.80
CA GLU A 214 0.28 3.25 -20.86
C GLU A 214 1.05 2.01 -20.38
N VAL A 215 2.13 2.26 -19.63
CA VAL A 215 2.94 1.21 -19.03
C VAL A 215 2.13 0.41 -18.00
N GLU A 216 1.39 1.09 -17.13
CA GLU A 216 0.54 0.50 -16.11
C GLU A 216 -0.61 -0.31 -16.72
N ALA A 217 -1.22 0.19 -17.78
CA ALA A 217 -2.24 -0.55 -18.53
C ALA A 217 -1.65 -1.80 -19.22
N SER A 218 -0.42 -1.72 -19.74
CA SER A 218 0.28 -2.87 -20.32
C SER A 218 0.63 -3.90 -19.25
N TYR A 219 1.19 -3.46 -18.13
CA TYR A 219 1.50 -4.28 -16.96
C TYR A 219 0.25 -5.01 -16.47
N PHE A 220 -0.89 -4.31 -16.29
CA PHE A 220 -2.12 -4.97 -15.89
C PHE A 220 -2.62 -5.99 -16.92
N ARG A 221 -2.50 -5.70 -18.23
CA ARG A 221 -2.89 -6.66 -19.27
C ARG A 221 -2.06 -7.94 -19.20
N SER A 222 -0.78 -7.86 -18.89
CA SER A 222 0.12 -9.02 -18.81
C SER A 222 -0.06 -9.83 -17.52
N CYS A 223 -0.06 -9.18 -16.34
CA CYS A 223 -0.02 -9.88 -15.07
C CYS A 223 -1.32 -9.81 -14.25
N LYS A 224 -2.31 -8.99 -14.65
CA LYS A 224 -3.59 -8.78 -13.94
C LYS A 224 -3.42 -8.27 -12.51
N ILE A 225 -2.34 -7.55 -12.24
CA ILE A 225 -2.03 -7.00 -10.91
C ILE A 225 -2.34 -5.50 -10.88
N LEU A 226 -3.27 -5.09 -10.00
CA LEU A 226 -3.36 -3.74 -9.47
C LEU A 226 -2.85 -3.79 -8.04
N PRO A 227 -1.67 -3.22 -7.75
CA PRO A 227 -0.98 -3.39 -6.46
C PRO A 227 -1.83 -2.94 -5.27
N ILE A 228 -2.01 -3.83 -4.29
CA ILE A 228 -2.69 -3.55 -3.03
C ILE A 228 -1.70 -2.82 -2.13
N MET A 229 -2.10 -1.65 -1.59
CA MET A 229 -1.29 -0.86 -0.68
C MET A 229 -1.68 -1.12 0.78
N HIS A 230 -2.96 -1.01 1.08
CA HIS A 230 -3.48 -1.11 2.43
C HIS A 230 -4.53 -2.21 2.54
N VAL A 231 -4.69 -2.70 3.75
CA VAL A 231 -5.69 -3.69 4.14
C VAL A 231 -6.36 -3.23 5.43
N LEU A 232 -7.61 -3.58 5.65
CA LEU A 232 -8.32 -3.28 6.89
C LEU A 232 -7.93 -4.30 7.97
N ALA A 233 -7.55 -3.83 9.16
CA ALA A 233 -7.16 -4.64 10.30
C ALA A 233 -8.06 -4.36 11.52
N VAL A 234 -8.24 -5.37 12.36
CA VAL A 234 -9.08 -5.34 13.57
C VAL A 234 -8.27 -5.88 14.74
N GLN A 235 -8.33 -5.23 15.90
CA GLN A 235 -7.70 -5.72 17.13
C GLN A 235 -8.28 -7.08 17.54
N LYS A 236 -7.43 -8.04 17.86
CA LYS A 236 -7.84 -9.39 18.28
C LYS A 236 -8.72 -9.36 19.53
N GLN A 237 -8.36 -8.52 20.51
CA GLN A 237 -9.13 -8.35 21.73
C GLN A 237 -10.59 -7.96 21.46
N LEU A 238 -10.86 -7.09 20.47
CA LEU A 238 -12.23 -6.74 20.10
C LEU A 238 -12.95 -7.93 19.47
N ILE A 239 -12.27 -8.72 18.64
CA ILE A 239 -12.85 -9.89 17.98
C ILE A 239 -13.18 -10.99 19.00
N ASP A 240 -12.36 -11.19 20.03
CA ASP A 240 -12.59 -12.18 21.09
C ASP A 240 -13.93 -11.94 21.80
N HIS A 241 -14.34 -10.68 21.95
CA HIS A 241 -15.63 -10.28 22.52
C HIS A 241 -16.76 -10.20 21.49
N HIS A 242 -16.42 -9.98 20.21
CA HIS A 242 -17.37 -9.78 19.11
C HIS A 242 -16.96 -10.56 17.85
N PRO A 243 -17.05 -11.91 17.86
CA PRO A 243 -16.52 -12.76 16.82
C PRO A 243 -17.16 -12.57 15.44
N ASP A 244 -18.35 -12.01 15.37
CA ASP A 244 -19.06 -11.72 14.12
C ASP A 244 -18.66 -10.37 13.50
N LEU A 245 -17.97 -9.51 14.23
CA LEU A 245 -17.60 -8.16 13.79
C LEU A 245 -16.74 -8.15 12.51
N PRO A 246 -15.74 -9.02 12.32
CA PRO A 246 -14.96 -9.06 11.09
C PRO A 246 -15.81 -9.25 9.84
N ALA A 247 -16.78 -10.15 9.88
CA ALA A 247 -17.69 -10.39 8.78
C ALA A 247 -18.67 -9.23 8.54
N GLN A 248 -19.12 -8.57 9.61
CA GLN A 248 -19.97 -7.39 9.51
C GLN A 248 -19.22 -6.19 8.92
N LEU A 249 -17.96 -5.96 9.33
CA LEU A 249 -17.09 -4.95 8.75
C LEU A 249 -16.86 -5.21 7.26
N PHE A 250 -16.58 -6.46 6.88
CA PHE A 250 -16.43 -6.80 5.45
C PHE A 250 -17.66 -6.36 4.64
N ARG A 251 -18.85 -6.71 5.09
CA ARG A 251 -20.11 -6.34 4.42
C ARG A 251 -20.31 -4.83 4.37
N LEU A 252 -20.04 -4.13 5.47
CA LEU A 252 -20.14 -2.67 5.57
C LEU A 252 -19.27 -2.00 4.49
N TYR A 253 -18.00 -2.43 4.34
CA TYR A 253 -17.10 -1.87 3.35
C TYR A 253 -17.49 -2.23 1.92
N VAL A 254 -18.01 -3.44 1.68
CA VAL A 254 -18.57 -3.82 0.37
C VAL A 254 -19.75 -2.92 0.00
N ASP A 255 -20.67 -2.68 0.94
CA ASP A 255 -21.85 -1.84 0.67
C ASP A 255 -21.46 -0.37 0.45
N ALA A 256 -20.49 0.14 1.21
CA ALA A 256 -19.95 1.49 1.03
C ALA A 256 -19.27 1.65 -0.34
N LYS A 257 -18.45 0.69 -0.76
CA LYS A 257 -17.84 0.68 -2.09
C LYS A 257 -18.90 0.63 -3.20
N ARG A 258 -19.90 -0.23 -3.07
CA ARG A 258 -21.01 -0.32 -4.04
C ARG A 258 -21.82 0.99 -4.13
N TRP A 259 -22.01 1.66 -3.00
CA TRP A 259 -22.63 2.97 -2.99
C TRP A 259 -21.81 3.98 -3.77
N ALA A 260 -20.50 4.07 -3.53
CA ALA A 260 -19.60 4.97 -4.22
C ALA A 260 -19.55 4.68 -5.73
N GLN A 261 -19.51 3.41 -6.13
CA GLN A 261 -19.53 3.03 -7.55
C GLN A 261 -20.84 3.46 -8.25
N ARG A 262 -21.99 3.30 -7.58
CA ARG A 262 -23.28 3.80 -8.11
C ARG A 262 -23.30 5.31 -8.20
N TRP A 263 -22.82 5.99 -7.16
CA TRP A 263 -22.77 7.45 -7.11
C TRP A 263 -21.89 8.03 -8.23
N ARG A 264 -20.69 7.50 -8.43
CA ARG A 264 -19.78 7.92 -9.52
C ARG A 264 -20.41 7.76 -10.93
N ARG A 265 -21.25 6.77 -11.12
CA ARG A 265 -21.95 6.55 -12.40
C ARG A 265 -23.19 7.45 -12.59
N ALA A 266 -23.85 7.80 -11.51
CA ALA A 266 -25.11 8.53 -11.52
C ALA A 266 -24.92 10.05 -11.61
N ILE A 267 -23.81 10.57 -11.06
CA ILE A 267 -23.54 12.00 -11.00
C ILE A 267 -22.21 12.26 -11.73
N PRO A 268 -22.22 13.04 -12.84
CA PRO A 268 -20.98 13.48 -13.45
C PRO A 268 -20.13 14.22 -12.42
N SER A 269 -18.86 13.87 -12.30
CA SER A 269 -17.95 14.58 -11.40
C SER A 269 -17.83 16.04 -11.86
N LEU A 270 -18.15 16.96 -10.97
CA LEU A 270 -18.00 18.40 -11.23
C LEU A 270 -16.52 18.87 -11.15
N VAL A 271 -15.63 18.01 -10.68
CA VAL A 271 -14.21 18.31 -10.44
C VAL A 271 -13.33 17.83 -11.60
N GLU A 272 -13.81 16.87 -12.40
CA GLU A 272 -13.08 16.28 -13.52
C GLU A 272 -13.68 16.70 -14.86
N ALA A 273 -12.85 17.09 -15.81
CA ALA A 273 -13.30 17.52 -17.14
C ALA A 273 -13.79 16.34 -18.01
N TRP A 274 -13.26 15.13 -17.81
CA TRP A 274 -13.56 13.95 -18.64
C TRP A 274 -13.93 12.71 -17.83
N PRO A 275 -14.89 12.74 -16.89
CA PRO A 275 -15.18 11.61 -15.99
C PRO A 275 -15.65 10.36 -16.78
N ASN A 276 -16.46 10.53 -17.83
CA ASN A 276 -16.95 9.43 -18.65
C ASN A 276 -15.81 8.75 -19.43
N GLN A 277 -14.81 9.51 -19.88
CA GLN A 277 -13.65 8.96 -20.55
C GLN A 277 -12.82 8.10 -19.61
N TYR A 278 -12.58 8.58 -18.38
CA TYR A 278 -11.86 7.82 -17.36
C TYR A 278 -12.58 6.51 -17.03
N LEU A 279 -13.89 6.53 -16.81
CA LEU A 279 -14.67 5.33 -16.53
C LEU A 279 -14.66 4.33 -17.71
N SER A 280 -14.73 4.84 -18.94
CA SER A 280 -14.67 4.03 -20.14
C SER A 280 -13.31 3.36 -20.31
N ASP A 281 -12.25 4.08 -20.06
CA ASP A 281 -10.88 3.58 -20.14
C ASP A 281 -10.61 2.54 -19.04
N GLU A 282 -11.04 2.79 -17.80
CA GLU A 282 -10.96 1.80 -16.73
C GLU A 282 -11.67 0.51 -17.12
N LYS A 283 -12.90 0.60 -17.58
CA LYS A 283 -13.68 -0.58 -18.03
C LYS A 283 -12.98 -1.35 -19.16
N ARG A 284 -12.39 -0.64 -20.13
CA ARG A 284 -11.66 -1.25 -21.25
C ARG A 284 -10.37 -1.93 -20.81
N ILE A 285 -9.65 -1.35 -19.83
CA ILE A 285 -8.37 -1.88 -19.34
C ILE A 285 -8.61 -3.07 -18.41
N PHE A 286 -9.46 -2.91 -17.40
CA PHE A 286 -9.61 -3.88 -16.33
C PHE A 286 -10.58 -5.02 -16.70
N GLN A 287 -11.65 -4.75 -17.45
CA GLN A 287 -12.71 -5.72 -17.87
C GLN A 287 -13.51 -6.34 -16.71
N THR A 288 -12.97 -6.31 -15.50
CA THR A 288 -13.57 -6.76 -14.24
C THR A 288 -13.48 -5.63 -13.23
N ASP A 289 -14.02 -5.81 -12.02
CA ASP A 289 -13.83 -4.84 -10.93
C ASP A 289 -12.38 -4.95 -10.37
N PRO A 290 -11.49 -3.97 -10.63
CA PRO A 290 -10.13 -4.00 -10.12
C PRO A 290 -10.07 -3.70 -8.61
N TRP A 291 -11.18 -3.28 -8.02
CA TRP A 291 -11.35 -2.95 -6.61
C TRP A 291 -12.08 -4.04 -5.82
N ALA A 292 -12.24 -5.23 -6.40
CA ALA A 292 -12.93 -6.34 -5.74
C ALA A 292 -12.31 -6.64 -4.36
N TYR A 293 -13.16 -6.76 -3.32
CA TYR A 293 -12.78 -7.26 -2.01
C TYR A 293 -12.90 -8.79 -1.96
N GLY A 294 -12.40 -9.39 -0.89
CA GLY A 294 -12.38 -10.83 -0.71
C GLY A 294 -11.04 -11.46 -1.07
N LEU A 295 -10.73 -12.57 -0.39
CA LEU A 295 -9.46 -13.26 -0.54
C LEU A 295 -9.29 -13.87 -1.93
N GLU A 296 -10.29 -14.62 -2.40
CA GLU A 296 -10.18 -15.38 -3.65
C GLU A 296 -10.01 -14.48 -4.87
N ALA A 297 -10.73 -13.35 -4.93
CA ALA A 297 -10.60 -12.36 -6.01
C ALA A 297 -9.20 -11.74 -6.08
N ASN A 298 -8.46 -11.79 -4.98
CA ASN A 298 -7.16 -11.13 -4.82
C ASN A 298 -6.00 -12.10 -4.59
N ARG A 299 -6.26 -13.40 -4.58
CA ARG A 299 -5.27 -14.42 -4.25
C ARG A 299 -3.99 -14.30 -5.06
N HIS A 300 -4.09 -14.10 -6.37
CA HIS A 300 -2.91 -13.98 -7.24
C HIS A 300 -2.08 -12.74 -6.92
N VAL A 301 -2.71 -11.59 -6.65
CA VAL A 301 -2.01 -10.33 -6.28
C VAL A 301 -1.32 -10.50 -4.93
N LEU A 302 -2.03 -11.08 -3.94
CA LEU A 302 -1.50 -11.33 -2.61
C LEU A 302 -0.35 -12.34 -2.65
N THR A 303 -0.50 -13.46 -3.37
CA THR A 303 0.55 -14.47 -3.53
C THR A 303 1.84 -13.85 -4.10
N LYS A 304 1.70 -13.00 -5.13
CA LYS A 304 2.86 -12.28 -5.71
C LYS A 304 3.51 -11.34 -4.69
N PHE A 305 2.71 -10.59 -3.94
CA PHE A 305 3.22 -9.67 -2.93
C PHE A 305 3.91 -10.39 -1.77
N PHE A 306 3.35 -11.52 -1.33
CA PHE A 306 3.96 -12.37 -0.28
C PHE A 306 5.32 -12.93 -0.74
N ALA A 307 5.42 -13.34 -2.00
CA ALA A 307 6.69 -13.76 -2.58
C ALA A 307 7.72 -12.62 -2.55
N TYR A 308 7.33 -11.39 -2.89
CA TYR A 308 8.17 -10.22 -2.77
C TYR A 308 8.58 -9.92 -1.33
N CYS A 309 7.64 -9.99 -0.39
CA CYS A 309 7.94 -9.82 1.03
C CYS A 309 8.95 -10.84 1.54
N HIS A 310 8.82 -12.10 1.10
CA HIS A 310 9.76 -13.15 1.48
C HIS A 310 11.15 -12.94 0.87
N ALA A 311 11.24 -12.70 -0.43
CA ALA A 311 12.52 -12.48 -1.13
C ALA A 311 13.27 -11.27 -0.57
N GLN A 312 12.56 -10.18 -0.29
CA GLN A 312 13.14 -8.93 0.22
C GLN A 312 13.35 -8.92 1.74
N GLY A 313 13.15 -10.06 2.44
CA GLY A 313 13.38 -10.21 3.87
C GLY A 313 12.37 -9.51 4.78
N ILE A 314 11.24 -9.06 4.24
CA ILE A 314 10.18 -8.37 5.00
C ILE A 314 9.49 -9.36 5.96
N SER A 315 9.12 -10.54 5.47
CA SER A 315 8.61 -11.60 6.32
C SER A 315 9.74 -12.36 6.99
N GLY A 316 9.64 -12.57 8.32
CA GLY A 316 10.61 -13.34 9.10
C GLY A 316 10.68 -14.81 8.67
N ARG A 317 9.55 -15.37 8.25
CA ARG A 317 9.38 -16.73 7.71
C ARG A 317 8.39 -16.72 6.54
N SER A 318 8.34 -17.79 5.78
CA SER A 318 7.25 -17.98 4.82
C SER A 318 5.94 -18.18 5.58
N ILE A 319 4.90 -17.46 5.17
CA ILE A 319 3.54 -17.56 5.69
C ILE A 319 2.57 -17.69 4.52
N ALA A 320 1.46 -18.39 4.74
CA ALA A 320 0.39 -18.47 3.76
C ALA A 320 -0.38 -17.13 3.69
N VAL A 321 -1.03 -16.88 2.56
CA VAL A 321 -1.83 -15.65 2.40
C VAL A 321 -2.97 -15.59 3.42
N GLU A 322 -3.54 -16.73 3.78
CA GLU A 322 -4.59 -16.89 4.77
C GLU A 322 -4.16 -16.48 6.18
N ASP A 323 -2.87 -16.63 6.51
CA ASP A 323 -2.35 -16.41 7.86
C ASP A 323 -2.52 -14.98 8.38
N ILE A 324 -2.71 -14.00 7.48
CA ILE A 324 -2.93 -12.60 7.89
C ILE A 324 -4.41 -12.27 8.09
N PHE A 325 -5.35 -13.13 7.64
CA PHE A 325 -6.79 -12.85 7.65
C PHE A 325 -7.53 -13.60 8.74
N HIS A 326 -8.59 -12.97 9.27
CA HIS A 326 -9.47 -13.64 10.21
C HIS A 326 -10.25 -14.78 9.54
N PRO A 327 -10.30 -16.00 10.15
CA PRO A 327 -10.90 -17.19 9.53
C PRO A 327 -12.34 -17.02 9.03
N SER A 328 -13.18 -16.26 9.76
CA SER A 328 -14.57 -16.01 9.37
C SER A 328 -14.73 -15.23 8.07
N THR A 329 -13.65 -14.61 7.56
CA THR A 329 -13.68 -13.75 6.38
C THR A 329 -13.06 -14.40 5.12
N LEU A 330 -12.39 -15.55 5.28
CA LEU A 330 -11.65 -16.19 4.18
C LEU A 330 -12.52 -16.56 2.96
N LYS A 331 -13.79 -16.91 3.20
CA LYS A 331 -14.74 -17.32 2.16
C LYS A 331 -15.69 -16.19 1.74
N LEU A 332 -15.55 -15.00 2.33
CA LEU A 332 -16.41 -13.87 1.96
C LEU A 332 -15.99 -13.31 0.61
N SER A 333 -16.98 -13.00 -0.20
CA SER A 333 -16.86 -12.37 -1.52
C SER A 333 -17.94 -11.30 -1.68
N GLU A 334 -17.78 -10.43 -2.66
CA GLU A 334 -18.78 -9.41 -3.01
C GLU A 334 -19.94 -9.99 -3.81
#